data_16878ca96d7d53a0ceed06ce52f15e22
#
_entry.id   16878ca96d7d53a0ceed06ce52f15e22
#
_cell.length_a   1.000
_cell.length_b   1.000
_cell.length_c   1.000
_cell.angle_alpha   90.00
_cell.angle_beta   90.00
_cell.angle_gamma   90.00
#
_symmetry.space_group_name_H-M   'P 1'
#
loop_
_entity.id
_entity.type
_entity.pdbx_description
1 polymer ?
#
loop_
_entity_poly.entity_id
_entity_poly.type
_entity_poly.pdbx_seq_one_letter_code
_entity_poly.pdbx_strand_id
1 'polypeptide(L)'
;MLIKYLKNLSTSSHQIAIFFLNIWITRSLGLDVIGEYYYIFIAIAALSMIVGVRSEIFLLSKSPEKFINHILSSSKLFLITGSILFLIITLVSLFFEINIFVILPVLAILVCFNEMICLYVFKIKKLYLYSALRFSYPLVVFIFFNIYTEPVLVISLALISQFLFSLVAIKDNFSRGVLSSSTFFNKPELKKMFIGALLSIMFYFFNFLCIHLLQNKLGNDFVGIWSNIVRIFGAPTSFLIAFVTPFALRVIDTRNTLGENYLQFKKKLYFLIPMTLVIVVFIGFFGRDALNLIINTSLELPNYLIVLVFLSYLFQMITNLIIPIFQVFERSFVLITINLIFCLVLFLLLSMPSLSFNHYVLIIFLMYFMLFLFQFFFLEKELK
;
A
#
# COMPACT_ATOMS: atom_id res chain seq x y z
N MET A 1 -10.99 1.90 -27.61
CA MET A 1 -11.55 2.64 -26.47
C MET A 1 -12.03 1.71 -25.36
N LEU A 2 -12.85 0.70 -25.65
CA LEU A 2 -13.40 -0.26 -24.67
C LEU A 2 -12.34 -0.97 -23.82
N ILE A 3 -11.24 -1.43 -24.40
CA ILE A 3 -10.12 -2.13 -23.72
C ILE A 3 -9.43 -1.22 -22.69
N LYS A 4 -9.37 0.10 -22.94
CA LYS A 4 -8.80 1.08 -22.00
C LYS A 4 -9.72 1.27 -20.78
N TYR A 5 -11.04 1.24 -20.99
CA TYR A 5 -12.03 1.30 -19.91
C TYR A 5 -12.06 0.00 -19.09
N LEU A 6 -12.01 -1.16 -19.74
CA LEU A 6 -11.93 -2.46 -19.07
C LEU A 6 -10.66 -2.60 -18.19
N LYS A 7 -9.54 -2.02 -18.65
CA LYS A 7 -8.29 -1.99 -17.88
C LYS A 7 -8.41 -1.16 -16.60
N ASN A 8 -9.11 -0.03 -16.65
CA ASN A 8 -9.36 0.81 -15.48
C ASN A 8 -10.40 0.18 -14.55
N LEU A 9 -11.42 -0.47 -15.11
CA LEU A 9 -12.44 -1.22 -14.34
C LEU A 9 -11.83 -2.41 -13.58
N SER A 10 -10.85 -3.10 -14.15
CA SER A 10 -10.22 -4.25 -13.49
C SER A 10 -9.39 -3.87 -12.26
N THR A 11 -8.73 -2.72 -12.30
CA THR A 11 -8.05 -2.17 -11.12
C THR A 11 -9.02 -1.59 -10.10
N SER A 12 -10.12 -1.00 -10.56
CA SER A 12 -11.16 -0.43 -9.70
C SER A 12 -12.03 -1.48 -9.03
N SER A 13 -12.26 -2.64 -9.66
CA SER A 13 -13.09 -3.72 -9.10
C SER A 13 -12.53 -4.26 -7.77
N HIS A 14 -11.22 -4.37 -7.65
CA HIS A 14 -10.57 -4.77 -6.41
C HIS A 14 -10.81 -3.75 -5.28
N GLN A 15 -10.68 -2.45 -5.58
CA GLN A 15 -10.93 -1.38 -4.60
C GLN A 15 -12.39 -1.37 -4.15
N ILE A 16 -13.32 -1.56 -5.07
CA ILE A 16 -14.75 -1.67 -4.78
C ILE A 16 -15.01 -2.89 -3.88
N ALA A 17 -14.41 -4.05 -4.19
CA ALA A 17 -14.57 -5.25 -3.38
C ALA A 17 -14.05 -5.07 -1.95
N ILE A 18 -12.88 -4.44 -1.78
CA ILE A 18 -12.32 -4.12 -0.46
C ILE A 18 -13.21 -3.12 0.29
N PHE A 19 -13.77 -2.13 -0.41
CA PHE A 19 -14.69 -1.17 0.18
C PHE A 19 -15.93 -1.87 0.77
N PHE A 20 -16.61 -2.72 0.00
CA PHE A 20 -17.76 -3.47 0.48
C PHE A 20 -17.41 -4.47 1.58
N LEU A 21 -16.26 -5.12 1.47
CA LEU A 21 -15.77 -6.02 2.50
C LEU A 21 -15.60 -5.30 3.85
N ASN A 22 -14.97 -4.12 3.85
CA ASN A 22 -14.79 -3.35 5.08
C ASN A 22 -16.11 -2.92 5.72
N ILE A 23 -17.08 -2.45 4.90
CA ILE A 23 -18.40 -2.12 5.39
C ILE A 23 -19.08 -3.34 6.02
N TRP A 24 -19.00 -4.47 5.35
CA TRP A 24 -19.59 -5.70 5.84
C TRP A 24 -18.94 -6.18 7.14
N ILE A 25 -17.60 -6.21 7.23
CA ILE A 25 -16.88 -6.58 8.46
C ILE A 25 -17.30 -5.65 9.60
N THR A 26 -17.31 -4.35 9.37
CA THR A 26 -17.66 -3.35 10.40
C THR A 26 -19.08 -3.55 10.90
N ARG A 27 -20.04 -3.80 10.01
CA ARG A 27 -21.46 -3.99 10.38
C ARG A 27 -21.74 -5.32 11.05
N SER A 28 -21.05 -6.38 10.63
CA SER A 28 -21.34 -7.73 11.09
C SER A 28 -20.50 -8.14 12.30
N LEU A 29 -19.24 -7.66 12.38
CA LEU A 29 -18.28 -8.10 13.41
C LEU A 29 -17.83 -6.98 14.34
N GLY A 30 -18.05 -5.71 13.96
CA GLY A 30 -17.73 -4.55 14.79
C GLY A 30 -16.44 -3.82 14.45
N LEU A 31 -16.23 -2.68 15.14
CA LEU A 31 -15.08 -1.80 14.91
C LEU A 31 -13.76 -2.41 15.38
N ASP A 32 -13.78 -3.17 16.45
CA ASP A 32 -12.59 -3.82 17.01
C ASP A 32 -11.98 -4.82 16.00
N VAL A 33 -12.82 -5.68 15.42
CA VAL A 33 -12.38 -6.71 14.45
C VAL A 33 -11.82 -6.07 13.17
N ILE A 34 -12.47 -5.03 12.63
CA ILE A 34 -11.96 -4.33 11.45
C ILE A 34 -10.68 -3.56 11.77
N GLY A 35 -10.54 -3.03 13.00
CA GLY A 35 -9.33 -2.37 13.47
C GLY A 35 -8.14 -3.33 13.53
N GLU A 36 -8.33 -4.50 14.12
CA GLU A 36 -7.30 -5.55 14.18
C GLU A 36 -6.95 -6.05 12.78
N TYR A 37 -7.94 -6.34 11.94
CA TYR A 37 -7.74 -6.73 10.54
C TYR A 37 -6.88 -5.70 9.79
N TYR A 38 -7.20 -4.40 9.93
CA TYR A 38 -6.48 -3.34 9.25
C TYR A 38 -5.04 -3.20 9.78
N TYR A 39 -4.85 -3.30 11.09
CA TYR A 39 -3.53 -3.27 11.71
C TYR A 39 -2.62 -4.39 11.17
N ILE A 40 -3.11 -5.63 11.17
CA ILE A 40 -2.36 -6.78 10.66
C ILE A 40 -2.06 -6.60 9.17
N PHE A 41 -3.04 -6.13 8.38
CA PHE A 41 -2.86 -5.88 6.95
C PHE A 41 -1.75 -4.84 6.69
N ILE A 42 -1.72 -3.74 7.44
CA ILE A 42 -0.66 -2.71 7.32
C ILE A 42 0.71 -3.27 7.75
N ALA A 43 0.76 -4.08 8.81
CA ALA A 43 1.99 -4.73 9.24
C ALA A 43 2.56 -5.67 8.15
N ILE A 44 1.72 -6.52 7.57
CA ILE A 44 2.09 -7.40 6.46
C ILE A 44 2.57 -6.58 5.25
N ALA A 45 1.86 -5.49 4.91
CA ALA A 45 2.25 -4.61 3.82
C ALA A 45 3.63 -3.97 4.05
N ALA A 46 3.93 -3.51 5.27
CA ALA A 46 5.24 -2.98 5.61
C ALA A 46 6.34 -4.03 5.50
N LEU A 47 6.11 -5.24 6.02
CA LEU A 47 7.07 -6.34 5.94
C LEU A 47 7.26 -6.83 4.50
N SER A 48 6.22 -6.84 3.67
CA SER A 48 6.33 -7.25 2.27
C SER A 48 7.26 -6.32 1.46
N MET A 49 7.38 -5.05 1.84
CA MET A 49 8.35 -4.13 1.22
C MET A 49 9.80 -4.51 1.53
N ILE A 50 10.05 -5.06 2.73
CA ILE A 50 11.37 -5.59 3.13
C ILE A 50 11.66 -6.89 2.38
N VAL A 51 10.72 -7.82 2.39
CA VAL A 51 10.83 -9.13 1.75
C VAL A 51 10.98 -9.01 0.25
N GLY A 52 10.13 -8.19 -0.38
CA GLY A 52 10.06 -8.02 -1.84
C GLY A 52 11.21 -7.23 -2.43
N VAL A 53 11.88 -6.40 -1.64
CA VAL A 53 12.97 -5.49 -2.09
C VAL A 53 12.60 -4.75 -3.38
N ARG A 54 11.30 -4.50 -3.60
CA ARG A 54 10.72 -3.84 -4.80
C ARG A 54 11.06 -4.52 -6.13
N SER A 55 11.38 -5.82 -6.09
CA SER A 55 11.71 -6.58 -7.31
C SER A 55 10.59 -6.61 -8.35
N GLU A 56 9.34 -6.45 -7.90
CA GLU A 56 8.14 -6.39 -8.76
C GLU A 56 8.16 -5.21 -9.73
N ILE A 57 8.69 -4.05 -9.34
CA ILE A 57 8.78 -2.87 -10.21
C ILE A 57 9.72 -3.16 -11.39
N PHE A 58 10.83 -3.87 -11.12
CA PHE A 58 11.80 -4.21 -12.16
C PHE A 58 11.24 -5.22 -13.17
N LEU A 59 10.27 -6.06 -12.77
CA LEU A 59 9.57 -6.94 -13.72
C LEU A 59 8.90 -6.13 -14.83
N LEU A 60 8.31 -4.98 -14.50
CA LEU A 60 7.62 -4.14 -15.49
C LEU A 60 8.56 -3.56 -16.56
N SER A 61 9.84 -3.37 -16.23
CA SER A 61 10.86 -2.86 -17.16
C SER A 61 11.52 -3.94 -18.03
N LYS A 62 11.30 -5.23 -17.76
CA LYS A 62 11.91 -6.35 -18.50
C LYS A 62 11.12 -6.72 -19.75
N SER A 63 11.82 -7.30 -20.75
CA SER A 63 11.18 -7.92 -21.91
C SER A 63 10.50 -9.25 -21.53
N PRO A 64 9.45 -9.68 -22.25
CA PRO A 64 8.71 -10.91 -21.92
C PRO A 64 9.58 -12.17 -21.78
N GLU A 65 10.62 -12.28 -22.59
CA GLU A 65 11.57 -13.41 -22.58
C GLU A 65 12.35 -13.56 -21.27
N LYS A 66 12.53 -12.44 -20.54
CA LYS A 66 13.26 -12.39 -19.27
C LYS A 66 12.35 -12.49 -18.04
N PHE A 67 11.02 -12.56 -18.22
CA PHE A 67 10.09 -12.56 -17.09
C PHE A 67 10.24 -13.77 -16.18
N ILE A 68 10.30 -14.97 -16.75
CA ILE A 68 10.37 -16.20 -15.96
C ILE A 68 11.65 -16.21 -15.12
N ASN A 69 12.79 -15.84 -15.71
CA ASN A 69 14.06 -15.74 -14.99
C ASN A 69 13.99 -14.68 -13.89
N HIS A 70 13.33 -13.54 -14.14
CA HIS A 70 13.17 -12.50 -13.13
C HIS A 70 12.27 -12.98 -11.98
N ILE A 71 11.16 -13.66 -12.28
CA ILE A 71 10.26 -14.23 -11.26
C ILE A 71 11.02 -15.25 -10.40
N LEU A 72 11.77 -16.17 -11.01
CA LEU A 72 12.56 -17.16 -10.27
C LEU A 72 13.64 -16.53 -9.38
N SER A 73 14.34 -15.51 -9.90
CA SER A 73 15.35 -14.78 -9.12
C SER A 73 14.70 -13.99 -7.97
N SER A 74 13.56 -13.35 -8.20
CA SER A 74 12.79 -12.67 -7.16
C SER A 74 12.25 -13.64 -6.12
N SER A 75 11.75 -14.81 -6.53
CA SER A 75 11.28 -15.85 -5.62
C SER A 75 12.38 -16.33 -4.66
N LYS A 76 13.58 -16.54 -5.16
CA LYS A 76 14.74 -16.87 -4.31
C LYS A 76 15.04 -15.73 -3.32
N LEU A 77 15.00 -14.50 -3.80
CA LEU A 77 15.21 -13.32 -2.95
C LEU A 77 14.15 -13.23 -1.85
N PHE A 78 12.87 -13.43 -2.15
CA PHE A 78 11.78 -13.42 -1.16
C PHE A 78 11.97 -14.49 -0.09
N LEU A 79 12.36 -15.69 -0.50
CA LEU A 79 12.62 -16.78 0.46
C LEU A 79 13.82 -16.46 1.36
N ILE A 80 14.91 -15.93 0.82
CA ILE A 80 16.10 -15.58 1.61
C ILE A 80 15.78 -14.44 2.58
N THR A 81 15.28 -13.32 2.08
CA THR A 81 14.97 -12.13 2.91
C THR A 81 13.88 -12.42 3.92
N GLY A 82 12.85 -13.15 3.53
CA GLY A 82 11.76 -13.56 4.39
C GLY A 82 12.19 -14.54 5.47
N SER A 83 13.08 -15.49 5.17
CA SER A 83 13.64 -16.42 6.17
C SER A 83 14.52 -15.71 7.19
N ILE A 84 15.35 -14.76 6.74
CA ILE A 84 16.16 -13.92 7.64
C ILE A 84 15.24 -13.12 8.56
N LEU A 85 14.20 -12.46 8.00
CA LEU A 85 13.23 -11.67 8.76
C LEU A 85 12.45 -12.53 9.74
N PHE A 86 12.02 -13.73 9.32
CA PHE A 86 11.35 -14.70 10.18
C PHE A 86 12.22 -15.08 11.38
N LEU A 87 13.51 -15.36 11.14
CA LEU A 87 14.45 -15.73 12.18
C LEU A 87 14.68 -14.57 13.17
N ILE A 88 14.83 -13.35 12.67
CA ILE A 88 14.97 -12.14 13.51
C ILE A 88 13.72 -11.93 14.36
N ILE A 89 12.53 -11.98 13.76
CA ILE A 89 11.27 -11.76 14.50
C ILE A 89 11.03 -12.88 15.51
N THR A 90 11.34 -14.14 15.17
CA THR A 90 11.22 -15.25 16.10
C THR A 90 12.17 -15.07 17.30
N LEU A 91 13.42 -14.67 17.07
CA LEU A 91 14.34 -14.36 18.16
C LEU A 91 13.85 -13.22 19.04
N VAL A 92 13.35 -12.12 18.42
CA VAL A 92 12.79 -10.99 19.16
C VAL A 92 11.55 -11.42 19.96
N SER A 93 10.65 -12.24 19.38
CA SER A 93 9.43 -12.71 20.04
C SER A 93 9.71 -13.59 21.24
N LEU A 94 10.79 -14.38 21.22
CA LEU A 94 11.23 -15.17 22.36
C LEU A 94 11.65 -14.30 23.57
N PHE A 95 12.19 -13.10 23.32
CA PHE A 95 12.58 -12.16 24.37
C PHE A 95 11.42 -11.30 24.88
N PHE A 96 10.43 -11.01 24.03
CA PHE A 96 9.34 -10.06 24.33
C PHE A 96 7.95 -10.71 24.45
N GLU A 97 7.86 -12.05 24.35
CA GLU A 97 6.60 -12.83 24.45
C GLU A 97 5.50 -12.42 23.44
N ILE A 98 5.89 -11.88 22.27
CA ILE A 98 4.96 -11.34 21.25
C ILE A 98 4.76 -12.38 20.12
N ASN A 99 3.95 -13.38 20.36
CA ASN A 99 3.80 -14.53 19.47
C ASN A 99 3.14 -14.21 18.11
N ILE A 100 2.26 -13.20 18.07
CA ILE A 100 1.47 -12.89 16.86
C ILE A 100 2.34 -12.43 15.68
N PHE A 101 3.49 -11.82 15.95
CA PHE A 101 4.37 -11.30 14.90
C PHE A 101 5.18 -12.38 14.18
N VAL A 102 5.27 -13.57 14.72
CA VAL A 102 6.08 -14.67 14.14
C VAL A 102 5.54 -15.12 12.77
N ILE A 103 4.22 -15.11 12.57
CA ILE A 103 3.61 -15.53 11.30
C ILE A 103 3.70 -14.46 10.21
N LEU A 104 3.82 -13.17 10.57
CA LEU A 104 3.74 -12.06 9.62
C LEU A 104 4.80 -12.10 8.50
N PRO A 105 6.07 -12.50 8.72
CA PRO A 105 7.04 -12.65 7.63
C PRO A 105 6.63 -13.69 6.59
N VAL A 106 6.01 -14.79 7.01
CA VAL A 106 5.50 -15.82 6.10
C VAL A 106 4.37 -15.26 5.24
N LEU A 107 3.45 -14.50 5.86
CA LEU A 107 2.38 -13.83 5.14
C LEU A 107 2.91 -12.76 4.18
N ALA A 108 3.96 -12.03 4.57
CA ALA A 108 4.64 -11.06 3.71
C ALA A 108 5.27 -11.73 2.47
N ILE A 109 5.87 -12.92 2.62
CA ILE A 109 6.38 -13.71 1.49
C ILE A 109 5.23 -14.06 0.52
N LEU A 110 4.08 -14.52 1.05
CA LEU A 110 2.92 -14.84 0.23
C LEU A 110 2.38 -13.62 -0.53
N VAL A 111 2.34 -12.45 0.12
CA VAL A 111 1.96 -11.18 -0.54
C VAL A 111 2.91 -10.87 -1.69
N CYS A 112 4.23 -10.97 -1.48
CA CYS A 112 5.21 -10.72 -2.54
C CYS A 112 5.03 -11.66 -3.74
N PHE A 113 4.79 -12.95 -3.50
CA PHE A 113 4.51 -13.91 -4.56
C PHE A 113 3.22 -13.56 -5.31
N ASN A 114 2.13 -13.27 -4.59
CA ASN A 114 0.85 -12.92 -5.20
C ASN A 114 0.96 -11.66 -6.05
N GLU A 115 1.64 -10.61 -5.56
CA GLU A 115 1.88 -9.39 -6.31
C GLU A 115 2.72 -9.65 -7.57
N MET A 116 3.79 -10.43 -7.46
CA MET A 116 4.64 -10.79 -8.59
C MET A 116 3.86 -11.52 -9.68
N ILE A 117 3.02 -12.49 -9.29
CA ILE A 117 2.18 -13.24 -10.25
C ILE A 117 1.11 -12.34 -10.87
N CYS A 118 0.48 -11.48 -10.08
CA CYS A 118 -0.49 -10.50 -10.59
C CYS A 118 0.15 -9.59 -11.64
N LEU A 119 1.34 -9.06 -11.39
CA LEU A 119 2.06 -8.21 -12.33
C LEU A 119 2.49 -8.95 -13.59
N TYR A 120 2.91 -10.23 -13.46
CA TYR A 120 3.18 -11.09 -14.59
C TYR A 120 1.96 -11.27 -15.48
N VAL A 121 0.82 -11.66 -14.90
CA VAL A 121 -0.46 -11.84 -15.62
C VAL A 121 -0.91 -10.54 -16.28
N PHE A 122 -0.75 -9.40 -15.60
CA PHE A 122 -1.00 -8.08 -16.17
C PHE A 122 -0.13 -7.79 -17.39
N LYS A 123 1.17 -8.10 -17.29
CA LYS A 123 2.15 -7.83 -18.36
C LYS A 123 1.89 -8.69 -19.61
N ILE A 124 1.47 -9.95 -19.44
CA ILE A 124 1.07 -10.81 -20.58
C ILE A 124 -0.34 -10.48 -21.11
N LYS A 125 -0.94 -9.37 -20.66
CA LYS A 125 -2.24 -8.84 -21.09
C LYS A 125 -3.45 -9.76 -20.83
N LYS A 126 -3.36 -10.71 -19.91
CA LYS A 126 -4.49 -11.56 -19.48
C LYS A 126 -5.34 -10.81 -18.44
N LEU A 127 -6.03 -9.75 -18.83
CA LEU A 127 -6.72 -8.82 -17.92
C LEU A 127 -7.82 -9.47 -17.09
N TYR A 128 -8.57 -10.41 -17.63
CA TYR A 128 -9.60 -11.14 -16.87
C TYR A 128 -8.99 -11.96 -15.73
N LEU A 129 -7.87 -12.63 -16.00
CA LEU A 129 -7.16 -13.40 -14.99
C LEU A 129 -6.56 -12.50 -13.92
N TYR A 130 -5.98 -11.36 -14.33
CA TYR A 130 -5.51 -10.33 -13.41
C TYR A 130 -6.63 -9.84 -12.47
N SER A 131 -7.81 -9.53 -13.04
CA SER A 131 -8.97 -9.09 -12.24
C SER A 131 -9.45 -10.18 -11.30
N ALA A 132 -9.52 -11.44 -11.77
CA ALA A 132 -9.92 -12.59 -10.94
C ALA A 132 -8.95 -12.82 -9.77
N LEU A 133 -7.63 -12.73 -10.02
CA LEU A 133 -6.60 -12.84 -8.98
C LEU A 133 -6.71 -11.71 -7.93
N ARG A 134 -6.95 -10.48 -8.38
CA ARG A 134 -7.14 -9.34 -7.47
C ARG A 134 -8.43 -9.44 -6.67
N PHE A 135 -9.50 -9.92 -7.28
CA PHE A 135 -10.80 -10.07 -6.63
C PHE A 135 -10.85 -11.27 -5.67
N SER A 136 -10.04 -12.30 -5.91
CA SER A 136 -10.05 -13.52 -5.11
C SER A 136 -9.76 -13.25 -3.63
N TYR A 137 -8.83 -12.36 -3.30
CA TYR A 137 -8.47 -12.05 -1.92
C TYR A 137 -9.66 -11.51 -1.09
N PRO A 138 -10.34 -10.41 -1.47
CA PRO A 138 -11.48 -9.92 -0.70
C PRO A 138 -12.64 -10.89 -0.65
N LEU A 139 -12.86 -11.70 -1.72
CA LEU A 139 -13.88 -12.72 -1.73
C LEU A 139 -13.58 -13.82 -0.70
N VAL A 140 -12.35 -14.31 -0.66
CA VAL A 140 -11.94 -15.36 0.28
C VAL A 140 -11.94 -14.83 1.72
N VAL A 141 -11.52 -13.58 1.96
CA VAL A 141 -11.65 -12.93 3.27
C VAL A 141 -13.11 -12.89 3.71
N PHE A 142 -14.03 -12.50 2.82
CA PHE A 142 -15.46 -12.50 3.11
C PHE A 142 -15.97 -13.91 3.50
N ILE A 143 -15.59 -14.95 2.75
CA ILE A 143 -16.00 -16.32 3.06
C ILE A 143 -15.47 -16.76 4.42
N PHE A 144 -14.19 -16.53 4.70
CA PHE A 144 -13.60 -17.00 5.95
C PHE A 144 -14.07 -16.24 7.18
N PHE A 145 -14.39 -14.95 7.09
CA PHE A 145 -15.00 -14.21 8.20
C PHE A 145 -16.43 -14.67 8.54
N ASN A 146 -17.11 -15.36 7.63
CA ASN A 146 -18.38 -16.03 7.98
C ASN A 146 -18.18 -17.32 8.80
N ILE A 147 -16.95 -17.83 8.89
CA ILE A 147 -16.61 -19.08 9.58
C ILE A 147 -15.75 -18.80 10.81
N TYR A 148 -14.82 -17.86 10.72
CA TYR A 148 -13.84 -17.52 11.74
C TYR A 148 -13.91 -16.03 12.06
N THR A 149 -13.72 -15.67 13.33
CA THR A 149 -13.72 -14.27 13.79
C THR A 149 -12.32 -13.70 13.98
N GLU A 150 -11.29 -14.55 13.99
CA GLU A 150 -9.89 -14.14 14.21
C GLU A 150 -9.25 -13.55 12.95
N PRO A 151 -8.91 -12.25 12.91
CA PRO A 151 -8.37 -11.60 11.70
C PRO A 151 -7.08 -12.23 11.17
N VAL A 152 -6.17 -12.65 12.06
CA VAL A 152 -4.88 -13.28 11.68
C VAL A 152 -5.12 -14.56 10.90
N LEU A 153 -6.01 -15.42 11.40
CA LEU A 153 -6.36 -16.68 10.76
C LEU A 153 -7.01 -16.45 9.39
N VAL A 154 -7.98 -15.53 9.34
CA VAL A 154 -8.70 -15.19 8.10
C VAL A 154 -7.75 -14.66 7.03
N ILE A 155 -6.86 -13.72 7.38
CA ILE A 155 -5.86 -13.17 6.46
C ILE A 155 -4.91 -14.28 5.97
N SER A 156 -4.46 -15.14 6.88
CA SER A 156 -3.55 -16.25 6.56
C SER A 156 -4.18 -17.20 5.54
N LEU A 157 -5.41 -17.65 5.80
CA LEU A 157 -6.15 -18.54 4.90
C LEU A 157 -6.44 -17.86 3.55
N ALA A 158 -6.77 -16.57 3.56
CA ALA A 158 -7.04 -15.82 2.33
C ALA A 158 -5.78 -15.68 1.47
N LEU A 159 -4.63 -15.37 2.05
CA LEU A 159 -3.36 -15.24 1.32
C LEU A 159 -2.88 -16.59 0.78
N ILE A 160 -3.00 -17.67 1.55
CA ILE A 160 -2.68 -19.02 1.10
C ILE A 160 -3.60 -19.42 -0.07
N SER A 161 -4.90 -19.20 0.07
CA SER A 161 -5.87 -19.53 -0.99
C SER A 161 -5.60 -18.73 -2.26
N GLN A 162 -5.31 -17.43 -2.13
CA GLN A 162 -4.94 -16.57 -3.25
C GLN A 162 -3.66 -17.08 -3.92
N PHE A 163 -2.66 -17.49 -3.14
CA PHE A 163 -1.41 -18.02 -3.65
C PHE A 163 -1.62 -19.32 -4.44
N LEU A 164 -2.40 -20.27 -3.90
CA LEU A 164 -2.75 -21.52 -4.59
C LEU A 164 -3.50 -21.23 -5.90
N PHE A 165 -4.47 -20.32 -5.88
CA PHE A 165 -5.20 -19.90 -7.07
C PHE A 165 -4.27 -19.25 -8.10
N SER A 166 -3.32 -18.44 -7.64
CA SER A 166 -2.30 -17.81 -8.49
C SER A 166 -1.40 -18.83 -9.17
N LEU A 167 -0.96 -19.88 -8.46
CA LEU A 167 -0.17 -20.97 -9.03
C LEU A 167 -0.91 -21.73 -10.11
N VAL A 168 -2.19 -22.08 -9.88
CA VAL A 168 -3.04 -22.73 -10.88
C VAL A 168 -3.17 -21.85 -12.13
N ALA A 169 -3.35 -20.54 -11.95
CA ALA A 169 -3.54 -19.59 -13.04
C ALA A 169 -2.32 -19.45 -13.98
N ILE A 170 -1.10 -19.70 -13.48
CA ILE A 170 0.14 -19.60 -14.28
C ILE A 170 0.72 -20.94 -14.72
N LYS A 171 0.14 -22.07 -14.28
CA LYS A 171 0.64 -23.42 -14.55
C LYS A 171 1.03 -23.65 -16.01
N ASP A 172 0.13 -23.31 -16.95
CA ASP A 172 0.34 -23.54 -18.38
C ASP A 172 1.45 -22.67 -18.99
N ASN A 173 1.76 -21.54 -18.36
CA ASN A 173 2.81 -20.63 -18.83
C ASN A 173 4.19 -21.06 -18.34
N PHE A 174 4.29 -21.70 -17.16
CA PHE A 174 5.56 -22.20 -16.61
C PHE A 174 6.03 -23.49 -17.29
N SER A 175 5.13 -24.34 -17.77
CA SER A 175 5.46 -25.58 -18.50
C SER A 175 6.14 -25.34 -19.84
N ARG A 176 5.99 -24.14 -20.42
CA ARG A 176 6.58 -23.74 -21.72
C ARG A 176 7.92 -22.98 -21.60
N GLY A 177 8.30 -22.58 -20.39
CA GLY A 177 9.53 -21.83 -20.15
C GLY A 177 10.70 -22.78 -19.88
N VAL A 178 11.68 -22.81 -20.79
CA VAL A 178 12.96 -23.47 -20.53
C VAL A 178 13.56 -22.88 -19.27
N LEU A 179 13.78 -23.70 -18.27
CA LEU A 179 14.58 -23.42 -17.06
C LEU A 179 16.04 -23.20 -17.48
N SER A 180 16.34 -22.11 -18.16
CA SER A 180 17.72 -21.67 -18.36
C SER A 180 18.26 -21.26 -16.98
N SER A 181 19.49 -21.64 -16.70
CA SER A 181 20.19 -21.40 -15.45
C SER A 181 19.88 -20.02 -14.88
N SER A 182 19.06 -19.97 -13.81
CA SER A 182 18.64 -18.73 -13.19
C SER A 182 19.84 -18.06 -12.55
N THR A 183 20.41 -17.09 -13.26
CA THR A 183 21.42 -16.21 -12.69
C THR A 183 20.76 -15.31 -11.66
N PHE A 184 21.37 -15.18 -10.49
CA PHE A 184 21.01 -14.15 -9.51
C PHE A 184 21.10 -12.77 -10.19
N PHE A 185 20.35 -11.79 -9.64
CA PHE A 185 20.45 -10.39 -10.08
C PHE A 185 21.92 -9.91 -10.07
N ASN A 186 22.30 -9.17 -11.09
CA ASN A 186 23.60 -8.53 -11.15
C ASN A 186 23.76 -7.50 -10.01
N LYS A 187 24.99 -7.32 -9.49
CA LYS A 187 25.28 -6.33 -8.42
C LYS A 187 24.64 -4.94 -8.63
N PRO A 188 24.72 -4.32 -9.84
CA PRO A 188 24.11 -3.02 -10.10
C PRO A 188 22.57 -3.07 -10.04
N GLU A 189 21.93 -4.15 -10.47
CA GLU A 189 20.47 -4.31 -10.36
C GLU A 189 20.06 -4.45 -8.89
N LEU A 190 20.74 -5.28 -8.11
CA LEU A 190 20.50 -5.42 -6.66
C LEU A 190 20.68 -4.10 -5.93
N LYS A 191 21.71 -3.32 -6.25
CA LYS A 191 21.92 -1.99 -5.63
C LYS A 191 20.75 -1.05 -5.91
N LYS A 192 20.26 -0.99 -7.15
CA LYS A 192 19.10 -0.17 -7.53
C LYS A 192 17.81 -0.64 -6.84
N MET A 193 17.59 -1.96 -6.79
CA MET A 193 16.46 -2.55 -6.08
C MET A 193 16.51 -2.21 -4.59
N PHE A 194 17.67 -2.34 -3.95
CA PHE A 194 17.83 -2.08 -2.53
C PHE A 194 17.59 -0.60 -2.16
N ILE A 195 18.10 0.33 -2.95
CA ILE A 195 17.87 1.76 -2.74
C ILE A 195 16.37 2.09 -2.93
N GLY A 196 15.73 1.54 -3.97
CA GLY A 196 14.30 1.69 -4.19
C GLY A 196 13.46 1.08 -3.07
N ALA A 197 13.88 -0.08 -2.57
CA ALA A 197 13.25 -0.74 -1.43
C ALA A 197 13.34 0.10 -0.17
N LEU A 198 14.51 0.66 0.14
CA LEU A 198 14.73 1.45 1.35
C LEU A 198 13.76 2.64 1.44
N LEU A 199 13.52 3.35 0.32
CA LEU A 199 12.53 4.42 0.26
C LEU A 199 11.11 3.93 0.54
N SER A 200 10.74 2.82 -0.07
CA SER A 200 9.40 2.24 0.13
C SER A 200 9.25 1.69 1.55
N ILE A 201 10.28 1.04 2.08
CA ILE A 201 10.31 0.56 3.46
C ILE A 201 10.07 1.72 4.42
N MET A 202 10.80 2.83 4.29
CA MET A 202 10.63 4.01 5.15
C MET A 202 9.20 4.53 5.12
N PHE A 203 8.59 4.62 3.92
CA PHE A 203 7.23 5.10 3.78
C PHE A 203 6.19 4.15 4.41
N TYR A 204 6.29 2.84 4.14
CA TYR A 204 5.37 1.87 4.72
C TYR A 204 5.60 1.69 6.23
N PHE A 205 6.84 1.83 6.69
CA PHE A 205 7.16 1.85 8.11
C PHE A 205 6.55 3.08 8.80
N PHE A 206 6.59 4.25 8.18
CA PHE A 206 5.92 5.45 8.68
C PHE A 206 4.42 5.21 8.86
N ASN A 207 3.77 4.61 7.87
CA ASN A 207 2.37 4.24 7.92
C ASN A 207 2.06 3.23 9.03
N PHE A 208 2.87 2.17 9.11
CA PHE A 208 2.75 1.17 10.16
C PHE A 208 2.91 1.79 11.54
N LEU A 209 3.90 2.67 11.72
CA LEU A 209 4.15 3.36 12.97
C LEU A 209 2.94 4.20 13.41
N CYS A 210 2.30 4.94 12.49
CA CYS A 210 1.07 5.68 12.79
C CYS A 210 -0.02 4.76 13.34
N ILE A 211 -0.29 3.65 12.66
CA ILE A 211 -1.37 2.73 13.04
C ILE A 211 -1.01 1.95 14.31
N HIS A 212 0.24 1.53 14.46
CA HIS A 212 0.73 0.82 15.64
C HIS A 212 0.61 1.67 16.92
N LEU A 213 1.02 2.93 16.84
CA LEU A 213 0.90 3.84 17.97
C LEU A 213 -0.57 4.20 18.25
N LEU A 214 -1.42 4.32 17.23
CA LEU A 214 -2.85 4.51 17.38
C LEU A 214 -3.48 3.32 18.13
N GLN A 215 -3.16 2.09 17.71
CA GLN A 215 -3.65 0.86 18.35
C GLN A 215 -3.22 0.76 19.81
N ASN A 216 -1.92 0.95 20.08
CA ASN A 216 -1.37 0.80 21.42
C ASN A 216 -1.88 1.84 22.42
N LYS A 217 -2.22 3.04 21.95
CA LYS A 217 -2.65 4.15 22.80
C LYS A 217 -4.17 4.23 22.98
N LEU A 218 -4.93 3.93 21.94
CA LEU A 218 -6.36 4.17 21.89
C LEU A 218 -7.19 2.89 21.64
N GLY A 219 -6.55 1.80 21.18
CA GLY A 219 -7.20 0.52 20.96
C GLY A 219 -7.66 0.28 19.53
N ASN A 220 -8.15 -0.93 19.28
CA ASN A 220 -8.56 -1.40 17.93
C ASN A 220 -9.77 -0.65 17.38
N ASP A 221 -10.71 -0.21 18.22
CA ASP A 221 -11.89 0.55 17.79
C ASP A 221 -11.49 1.83 17.03
N PHE A 222 -10.50 2.58 17.53
CA PHE A 222 -10.01 3.78 16.88
C PHE A 222 -9.27 3.49 15.58
N VAL A 223 -8.55 2.35 15.50
CA VAL A 223 -7.97 1.86 14.24
C VAL A 223 -9.09 1.48 13.27
N GLY A 224 -10.17 0.87 13.75
CA GLY A 224 -11.37 0.56 12.97
C GLY A 224 -12.04 1.82 12.40
N ILE A 225 -12.22 2.86 13.23
CA ILE A 225 -12.73 4.16 12.79
C ILE A 225 -11.83 4.77 11.71
N TRP A 226 -10.52 4.81 11.94
CA TRP A 226 -9.54 5.30 10.98
C TRP A 226 -9.63 4.53 9.65
N SER A 227 -9.65 3.20 9.71
CA SER A 227 -9.76 2.32 8.54
C SER A 227 -11.02 2.62 7.72
N ASN A 228 -12.18 2.77 8.38
CA ASN A 228 -13.43 3.07 7.72
C ASN A 228 -13.40 4.45 7.04
N ILE A 229 -12.88 5.49 7.72
CA ILE A 229 -12.74 6.82 7.11
C ILE A 229 -11.86 6.74 5.86
N VAL A 230 -10.69 6.09 5.97
CA VAL A 230 -9.75 5.91 4.86
C VAL A 230 -10.38 5.14 3.69
N ARG A 231 -11.16 4.11 3.96
CA ARG A 231 -11.79 3.28 2.91
C ARG A 231 -12.99 3.96 2.27
N ILE A 232 -13.85 4.59 3.07
CA ILE A 232 -15.06 5.25 2.58
C ILE A 232 -14.70 6.50 1.76
N PHE A 233 -13.90 7.38 2.34
CA PHE A 233 -13.53 8.63 1.69
C PHE A 233 -12.24 8.51 0.85
N GLY A 234 -11.49 7.44 1.01
CA GLY A 234 -10.31 7.14 0.19
C GLY A 234 -10.64 6.61 -1.21
N ALA A 235 -11.84 6.08 -1.45
CA ALA A 235 -12.24 5.64 -2.78
C ALA A 235 -12.22 6.78 -3.82
N PRO A 236 -12.80 7.96 -3.56
CA PRO A 236 -12.65 9.13 -4.42
C PRO A 236 -11.19 9.56 -4.60
N THR A 237 -10.37 9.51 -3.53
CA THR A 237 -8.94 9.82 -3.60
C THR A 237 -8.20 8.86 -4.53
N SER A 238 -8.46 7.57 -4.41
CA SER A 238 -7.86 6.54 -5.29
C SER A 238 -8.23 6.79 -6.76
N PHE A 239 -9.46 7.22 -7.02
CA PHE A 239 -9.89 7.60 -8.37
C PHE A 239 -9.12 8.82 -8.89
N LEU A 240 -9.00 9.89 -8.08
CA LEU A 240 -8.24 11.09 -8.42
C LEU A 240 -6.77 10.76 -8.71
N ILE A 241 -6.15 9.94 -7.87
CA ILE A 241 -4.77 9.50 -8.03
C ILE A 241 -4.59 8.64 -9.29
N ALA A 242 -5.52 7.73 -9.58
CA ALA A 242 -5.49 6.93 -10.80
C ALA A 242 -5.49 7.81 -12.07
N PHE A 243 -6.11 8.99 -12.03
CA PHE A 243 -6.08 9.96 -13.12
C PHE A 243 -4.69 10.61 -13.30
N VAL A 244 -3.93 10.82 -12.23
CA VAL A 244 -2.59 11.45 -12.27
C VAL A 244 -1.46 10.45 -12.50
N THR A 245 -1.63 9.20 -12.05
CA THR A 245 -0.61 8.13 -12.15
C THR A 245 -0.01 7.96 -13.55
N PRO A 246 -0.75 7.97 -14.68
CA PRO A 246 -0.15 7.84 -16.00
C PRO A 246 0.84 8.96 -16.36
N PHE A 247 0.62 10.18 -15.79
CA PHE A 247 1.53 11.31 -16.02
C PHE A 247 2.79 11.18 -15.16
N ALA A 248 2.69 10.71 -13.91
CA ALA A 248 3.84 10.37 -13.10
C ALA A 248 4.70 9.28 -13.75
N LEU A 249 4.08 8.23 -14.28
CA LEU A 249 4.78 7.14 -15.00
C LEU A 249 5.48 7.64 -16.27
N ARG A 250 4.93 8.62 -16.99
CA ARG A 250 5.60 9.22 -18.16
C ARG A 250 6.86 10.00 -17.77
N VAL A 251 6.87 10.66 -16.63
CA VAL A 251 8.08 11.33 -16.11
C VAL A 251 9.19 10.30 -15.88
N ILE A 252 8.83 9.09 -15.46
CA ILE A 252 9.78 8.00 -15.21
C ILE A 252 10.31 7.39 -16.52
N ASP A 253 9.46 7.28 -17.55
CA ASP A 253 9.74 6.49 -18.76
C ASP A 253 10.60 7.25 -19.80
N THR A 254 10.63 8.60 -19.74
CA THR A 254 11.26 9.43 -20.79
C THR A 254 12.35 10.33 -20.21
N ARG A 255 13.60 9.82 -20.22
CA ARG A 255 14.79 10.60 -19.77
C ARG A 255 15.07 11.83 -20.66
N ASN A 256 14.68 11.83 -21.93
CA ASN A 256 15.02 12.88 -22.89
C ASN A 256 14.01 14.04 -22.97
N THR A 257 12.81 13.90 -22.41
CA THR A 257 11.75 14.93 -22.40
C THR A 257 11.25 15.22 -20.99
N LEU A 258 12.17 15.22 -20.05
CA LEU A 258 11.89 15.25 -18.61
C LEU A 258 11.08 16.50 -18.21
N GLY A 259 11.49 17.68 -18.68
CA GLY A 259 10.87 18.95 -18.33
C GLY A 259 9.42 19.08 -18.79
N GLU A 260 9.10 18.64 -20.02
CA GLU A 260 7.74 18.71 -20.56
C GLU A 260 6.79 17.75 -19.85
N ASN A 261 7.24 16.52 -19.60
CA ASN A 261 6.44 15.52 -18.91
C ASN A 261 6.20 15.89 -17.44
N TYR A 262 7.20 16.49 -16.78
CA TYR A 262 7.05 17.03 -15.43
C TYR A 262 6.05 18.18 -15.39
N LEU A 263 6.10 19.11 -16.34
CA LEU A 263 5.12 20.19 -16.45
C LEU A 263 3.68 19.66 -16.62
N GLN A 264 3.50 18.62 -17.42
CA GLN A 264 2.20 17.97 -17.58
C GLN A 264 1.75 17.28 -16.30
N PHE A 265 2.63 16.58 -15.61
CA PHE A 265 2.36 15.98 -14.30
C PHE A 265 1.94 17.05 -13.29
N LYS A 266 2.70 18.15 -13.18
CA LYS A 266 2.42 19.28 -12.29
C LYS A 266 1.06 19.91 -12.59
N LYS A 267 0.73 20.16 -13.87
CA LYS A 267 -0.60 20.68 -14.27
C LYS A 267 -1.74 19.75 -13.84
N LYS A 268 -1.54 18.41 -13.96
CA LYS A 268 -2.55 17.45 -13.52
C LYS A 268 -2.65 17.36 -11.99
N LEU A 269 -1.55 17.53 -11.29
CA LEU A 269 -1.55 17.62 -9.83
C LEU A 269 -2.34 18.84 -9.35
N TYR A 270 -2.16 20.01 -9.98
CA TYR A 270 -2.96 21.21 -9.68
C TYR A 270 -4.44 21.04 -9.99
N PHE A 271 -4.80 20.24 -11.00
CA PHE A 271 -6.19 19.91 -11.29
C PHE A 271 -6.87 19.10 -10.18
N LEU A 272 -6.09 18.38 -9.34
CA LEU A 272 -6.66 17.70 -8.16
C LEU A 272 -7.19 18.67 -7.11
N ILE A 273 -6.65 19.90 -7.02
CA ILE A 273 -7.01 20.86 -5.98
C ILE A 273 -8.52 21.17 -5.97
N PRO A 274 -9.15 21.63 -7.08
CA PRO A 274 -10.58 21.92 -7.07
C PRO A 274 -11.42 20.67 -6.80
N MET A 275 -11.04 19.49 -7.32
CA MET A 275 -11.76 18.27 -7.05
C MET A 275 -11.65 17.85 -5.57
N THR A 276 -10.49 18.01 -4.97
CA THR A 276 -10.29 17.77 -3.54
C THR A 276 -11.12 18.72 -2.69
N LEU A 277 -11.19 20.01 -3.06
CA LEU A 277 -12.02 20.98 -2.36
C LEU A 277 -13.50 20.59 -2.35
N VAL A 278 -14.04 20.13 -3.48
CA VAL A 278 -15.43 19.64 -3.54
C VAL A 278 -15.66 18.47 -2.57
N ILE A 279 -14.71 17.50 -2.53
CA ILE A 279 -14.82 16.36 -1.62
C ILE A 279 -14.70 16.81 -0.17
N VAL A 280 -13.78 17.73 0.15
CA VAL A 280 -13.60 18.28 1.50
C VAL A 280 -14.87 19.00 1.97
N VAL A 281 -15.49 19.81 1.11
CA VAL A 281 -16.77 20.48 1.42
C VAL A 281 -17.86 19.44 1.69
N PHE A 282 -17.98 18.42 0.83
CA PHE A 282 -18.96 17.36 1.03
C PHE A 282 -18.74 16.61 2.37
N ILE A 283 -17.51 16.23 2.69
CA ILE A 283 -17.16 15.57 3.95
C ILE A 283 -17.41 16.52 5.14
N GLY A 284 -17.11 17.81 4.99
CA GLY A 284 -17.31 18.83 6.01
C GLY A 284 -18.77 18.97 6.44
N PHE A 285 -19.72 18.80 5.52
CA PHE A 285 -21.15 18.87 5.81
C PHE A 285 -21.78 17.52 6.15
N PHE A 286 -21.41 16.46 5.44
CA PHE A 286 -22.10 15.17 5.48
C PHE A 286 -21.24 14.01 5.97
N GLY A 287 -19.96 14.24 6.29
CA GLY A 287 -18.99 13.17 6.56
C GLY A 287 -19.40 12.25 7.70
N ARG A 288 -19.83 12.83 8.83
CA ARG A 288 -20.29 12.06 10.00
C ARG A 288 -21.55 11.25 9.67
N ASP A 289 -22.53 11.88 9.03
CA ASP A 289 -23.79 11.21 8.75
C ASP A 289 -23.60 10.08 7.74
N ALA A 290 -22.78 10.30 6.71
CA ALA A 290 -22.39 9.27 5.76
C ALA A 290 -21.62 8.11 6.43
N LEU A 291 -20.67 8.44 7.33
CA LEU A 291 -19.92 7.43 8.08
C LEU A 291 -20.87 6.62 8.97
N ASN A 292 -21.69 7.26 9.78
CA ASN A 292 -22.66 6.61 10.67
C ASN A 292 -23.67 5.74 9.92
N LEU A 293 -24.16 6.23 8.78
CA LEU A 293 -25.06 5.45 7.91
C LEU A 293 -24.35 4.17 7.39
N ILE A 294 -23.09 4.29 6.98
CA ILE A 294 -22.35 3.17 6.39
C ILE A 294 -21.95 2.14 7.44
N ILE A 295 -21.44 2.56 8.59
CA ILE A 295 -20.99 1.64 9.64
C ILE A 295 -22.11 1.25 10.62
N ASN A 296 -23.29 1.84 10.49
CA ASN A 296 -24.48 1.59 11.34
C ASN A 296 -24.20 1.80 12.84
N THR A 297 -23.42 2.82 13.18
CA THR A 297 -23.10 3.23 14.56
C THR A 297 -23.30 4.73 14.72
N SER A 298 -23.58 5.17 15.94
CA SER A 298 -23.70 6.59 16.29
C SER A 298 -22.37 7.14 16.79
N LEU A 299 -21.40 7.32 15.92
CA LEU A 299 -20.12 7.93 16.27
C LEU A 299 -20.28 9.44 16.44
N GLU A 300 -19.92 9.97 17.59
CA GLU A 300 -19.89 11.42 17.86
C GLU A 300 -18.55 12.04 17.39
N LEU A 301 -18.15 11.75 16.16
CA LEU A 301 -16.95 12.33 15.57
C LEU A 301 -17.29 13.66 14.88
N PRO A 302 -16.57 14.74 15.17
CA PRO A 302 -16.75 16.00 14.45
C PRO A 302 -16.26 15.85 13.00
N ASN A 303 -16.97 16.44 12.06
CA ASN A 303 -16.69 16.36 10.63
C ASN A 303 -15.27 16.80 10.26
N TYR A 304 -14.70 17.79 10.98
CA TYR A 304 -13.34 18.25 10.70
C TYR A 304 -12.29 17.15 10.90
N LEU A 305 -12.48 16.21 11.83
CA LEU A 305 -11.56 15.06 11.99
C LEU A 305 -11.61 14.12 10.79
N ILE A 306 -12.81 13.88 10.26
CA ILE A 306 -12.99 13.05 9.06
C ILE A 306 -12.29 13.71 7.87
N VAL A 307 -12.41 15.04 7.74
CA VAL A 307 -11.67 15.82 6.73
C VAL A 307 -10.16 15.67 6.91
N LEU A 308 -9.63 15.78 8.14
CA LEU A 308 -8.20 15.66 8.40
C LEU A 308 -7.66 14.26 8.07
N VAL A 309 -8.40 13.20 8.43
CA VAL A 309 -8.02 11.82 8.05
C VAL A 309 -8.03 11.64 6.54
N PHE A 310 -9.06 12.15 5.85
CA PHE A 310 -9.14 12.13 4.40
C PHE A 310 -7.95 12.85 3.74
N LEU A 311 -7.62 14.06 4.20
CA LEU A 311 -6.49 14.84 3.67
C LEU A 311 -5.16 14.16 3.96
N SER A 312 -4.99 13.55 5.14
CA SER A 312 -3.80 12.75 5.47
C SER A 312 -3.60 11.63 4.44
N TYR A 313 -4.67 10.90 4.14
CA TYR A 313 -4.65 9.83 3.15
C TYR A 313 -4.36 10.36 1.72
N LEU A 314 -4.92 11.48 1.35
CA LEU A 314 -4.64 12.13 0.05
C LEU A 314 -3.15 12.49 -0.08
N PHE A 315 -2.57 13.15 0.92
CA PHE A 315 -1.14 13.50 0.91
C PHE A 315 -0.24 12.27 0.90
N GLN A 316 -0.60 11.24 1.65
CA GLN A 316 0.06 9.94 1.61
C GLN A 316 0.08 9.35 0.19
N MET A 317 -1.05 9.34 -0.50
CA MET A 317 -1.16 8.81 -1.85
C MET A 317 -0.36 9.63 -2.88
N ILE A 318 -0.36 10.96 -2.76
CA ILE A 318 0.45 11.85 -3.63
C ILE A 318 1.95 11.60 -3.38
N THR A 319 2.36 11.49 -2.13
CA THR A 319 3.74 11.13 -1.75
C THR A 319 4.17 9.83 -2.41
N ASN A 320 3.30 8.82 -2.42
CA ASN A 320 3.55 7.54 -3.10
C ASN A 320 3.79 7.68 -4.62
N LEU A 321 3.16 8.65 -5.27
CA LEU A 321 3.41 8.93 -6.69
C LEU A 321 4.76 9.62 -6.94
N ILE A 322 5.21 10.42 -5.98
CA ILE A 322 6.45 11.19 -6.10
C ILE A 322 7.69 10.30 -5.85
N ILE A 323 7.60 9.34 -4.95
CA ILE A 323 8.71 8.43 -4.59
C ILE A 323 9.38 7.78 -5.81
N PRO A 324 8.68 7.14 -6.75
CA PRO A 324 9.30 6.54 -7.93
C PRO A 324 10.03 7.55 -8.83
N ILE A 325 9.58 8.80 -8.87
CA ILE A 325 10.24 9.87 -9.63
C ILE A 325 11.64 10.12 -9.06
N PHE A 326 11.76 10.25 -7.74
CA PHE A 326 13.06 10.42 -7.08
C PHE A 326 14.00 9.21 -7.27
N GLN A 327 13.44 8.00 -7.35
CA GLN A 327 14.23 6.79 -7.61
C GLN A 327 14.93 6.84 -8.97
N VAL A 328 14.25 7.37 -9.98
CA VAL A 328 14.80 7.51 -11.34
C VAL A 328 15.89 8.58 -11.40
N PHE A 329 15.76 9.65 -10.61
CA PHE A 329 16.75 10.74 -10.55
C PHE A 329 17.98 10.41 -9.69
N GLU A 330 18.09 9.21 -9.12
CA GLU A 330 19.18 8.79 -8.24
C GLU A 330 19.35 9.68 -6.98
N ARG A 331 18.31 10.46 -6.63
CA ARG A 331 18.26 11.35 -5.45
C ARG A 331 17.56 10.70 -4.25
N SER A 332 17.49 9.38 -4.27
CA SER A 332 16.81 8.57 -3.24
C SER A 332 17.35 8.84 -1.83
N PHE A 333 18.63 9.17 -1.68
CA PHE A 333 19.25 9.36 -0.37
C PHE A 333 18.66 10.56 0.39
N VAL A 334 18.42 11.67 -0.31
CA VAL A 334 17.79 12.87 0.30
C VAL A 334 16.39 12.52 0.84
N LEU A 335 15.64 11.76 0.06
CA LEU A 335 14.29 11.34 0.45
C LEU A 335 14.31 10.39 1.64
N ILE A 336 15.27 9.46 1.68
CA ILE A 336 15.47 8.54 2.81
C ILE A 336 15.73 9.35 4.09
N THR A 337 16.62 10.33 4.03
CA THR A 337 16.95 11.17 5.17
C THR A 337 15.74 11.96 5.65
N ILE A 338 14.97 12.57 4.73
CA ILE A 338 13.76 13.30 5.06
C ILE A 338 12.75 12.36 5.74
N ASN A 339 12.45 11.21 5.14
CA ASN A 339 11.50 10.25 5.70
C ASN A 339 11.95 9.74 7.08
N LEU A 340 13.25 9.50 7.29
CA LEU A 340 13.79 9.08 8.58
C LEU A 340 13.56 10.15 9.66
N ILE A 341 13.85 11.41 9.35
CA ILE A 341 13.62 12.54 10.27
C ILE A 341 12.13 12.62 10.63
N PHE A 342 11.24 12.50 9.63
CA PHE A 342 9.81 12.51 9.87
C PHE A 342 9.33 11.32 10.71
N CYS A 343 9.89 10.12 10.50
CA CYS A 343 9.59 8.95 11.34
C CYS A 343 9.99 9.20 12.80
N LEU A 344 11.17 9.77 13.04
CA LEU A 344 11.64 10.08 14.40
C LEU A 344 10.77 11.15 15.08
N VAL A 345 10.47 12.23 14.37
CA VAL A 345 9.60 13.30 14.88
C VAL A 345 8.20 12.77 15.18
N LEU A 346 7.63 11.98 14.27
CA LEU A 346 6.33 11.34 14.47
C LEU A 346 6.32 10.43 15.70
N PHE A 347 7.34 9.58 15.82
CA PHE A 347 7.47 8.70 16.99
C PHE A 347 7.51 9.48 18.29
N LEU A 348 8.31 10.54 18.35
CA LEU A 348 8.41 11.40 19.54
C LEU A 348 7.07 12.07 19.86
N LEU A 349 6.39 12.66 18.86
CA LEU A 349 5.12 13.34 19.06
C LEU A 349 4.00 12.37 19.49
N LEU A 350 3.90 11.21 18.83
CA LEU A 350 2.85 10.22 19.15
C LEU A 350 3.16 9.40 20.40
N SER A 351 4.41 9.41 20.91
CA SER A 351 4.77 8.76 22.18
C SER A 351 4.40 9.58 23.40
N MET A 352 3.98 10.84 23.22
CA MET A 352 3.56 11.68 24.37
C MET A 352 2.41 11.04 25.13
N PRO A 353 2.42 11.11 26.48
CA PRO A 353 1.32 10.61 27.29
C PRO A 353 0.04 11.44 27.07
N SER A 354 -1.13 10.82 27.26
CA SER A 354 -2.45 11.47 27.24
C SER A 354 -2.90 12.12 25.93
N LEU A 355 -2.50 11.61 24.77
CA LEU A 355 -3.02 12.06 23.48
C LEU A 355 -4.44 11.53 23.26
N SER A 356 -5.40 12.43 23.02
CA SER A 356 -6.72 12.07 22.53
C SER A 356 -6.68 11.74 21.02
N PHE A 357 -7.73 11.07 20.52
CA PHE A 357 -7.86 10.77 19.10
C PHE A 357 -7.74 12.03 18.22
N ASN A 358 -8.29 13.16 18.67
CA ASN A 358 -8.22 14.43 17.94
C ASN A 358 -6.77 14.90 17.75
N HIS A 359 -5.96 14.85 18.81
CA HIS A 359 -4.54 15.21 18.73
C HIS A 359 -3.78 14.25 17.80
N TYR A 360 -4.11 12.96 17.87
CA TYR A 360 -3.52 11.94 17.02
C TYR A 360 -3.75 12.23 15.53
N VAL A 361 -5.00 12.47 15.15
CA VAL A 361 -5.40 12.80 13.78
C VAL A 361 -4.69 14.08 13.30
N LEU A 362 -4.65 15.12 14.14
CA LEU A 362 -3.99 16.38 13.79
C LEU A 362 -2.48 16.21 13.56
N ILE A 363 -1.81 15.46 14.44
CA ILE A 363 -0.36 15.19 14.30
C ILE A 363 -0.09 14.44 12.99
N ILE A 364 -0.83 13.39 12.72
CA ILE A 364 -0.65 12.59 11.49
C ILE A 364 -0.90 13.46 10.25
N PHE A 365 -1.97 14.25 10.26
CA PHE A 365 -2.24 15.19 9.16
C PHE A 365 -1.08 16.16 8.91
N LEU A 366 -0.60 16.83 9.95
CA LEU A 366 0.50 17.79 9.83
C LEU A 366 1.77 17.11 9.31
N MET A 367 2.06 15.91 9.77
CA MET A 367 3.23 15.15 9.34
C MET A 367 3.16 14.76 7.86
N TYR A 368 2.03 14.24 7.37
CA TYR A 368 1.87 13.94 5.94
C TYR A 368 1.87 15.18 5.06
N PHE A 369 1.25 16.26 5.52
CA PHE A 369 1.25 17.54 4.82
C PHE A 369 2.67 18.10 4.68
N MET A 370 3.43 18.14 5.77
CA MET A 370 4.82 18.62 5.76
C MET A 370 5.72 17.73 4.91
N LEU A 371 5.57 16.40 5.02
CA LEU A 371 6.30 15.44 4.19
C LEU A 371 6.04 15.68 2.69
N PHE A 372 4.77 15.88 2.31
CA PHE A 372 4.39 16.23 0.95
C PHE A 372 5.03 17.54 0.49
N LEU A 373 4.97 18.61 1.30
CA LEU A 373 5.55 19.91 0.97
C LEU A 373 7.07 19.81 0.75
N PHE A 374 7.79 19.13 1.65
CA PHE A 374 9.23 18.92 1.51
C PHE A 374 9.58 18.14 0.24
N GLN A 375 8.89 17.04 -0.01
CA GLN A 375 9.13 16.23 -1.21
C GLN A 375 8.83 17.02 -2.48
N PHE A 376 7.73 17.76 -2.51
CA PHE A 376 7.34 18.57 -3.66
C PHE A 376 8.34 19.70 -3.91
N PHE A 377 8.78 20.39 -2.86
CA PHE A 377 9.80 21.46 -2.94
C PHE A 377 11.14 20.94 -3.50
N PHE A 378 11.61 19.80 -2.98
CA PHE A 378 12.83 19.17 -3.49
C PHE A 378 12.68 18.72 -4.95
N LEU A 379 11.54 18.17 -5.31
CA LEU A 379 11.26 17.76 -6.70
C LEU A 379 11.34 18.98 -7.65
N GLU A 380 10.77 20.11 -7.26
CA GLU A 380 10.85 21.35 -8.06
C GLU A 380 12.29 21.87 -8.19
N LYS A 381 13.09 21.77 -7.13
CA LYS A 381 14.48 22.21 -7.14
C LYS A 381 15.36 21.36 -8.05
N GLU A 382 15.14 20.06 -8.08
CA GLU A 382 15.95 19.11 -8.88
C GLU A 382 15.56 19.08 -10.36
N LEU A 383 14.37 19.54 -10.71
CA LEU A 383 13.85 19.52 -12.09
C LEU A 383 13.91 20.87 -12.79
N LYS A 384 14.34 21.94 -12.09
CA LYS A 384 14.75 23.23 -12.67
C LYS A 384 16.21 23.20 -13.00
#